data_642de58d8ce727c24e9208a9a2e7c69c
#
_entry.id   642de58d8ce727c24e9208a9a2e7c69c
#
_cell.length_a   1.000
_cell.length_b   1.000
_cell.length_c   1.000
_cell.angle_alpha   90.00
_cell.angle_beta   90.00
_cell.angle_gamma   90.00
#
_symmetry.space_group_name_H-M   'P 1'
#
loop_
_entity.id
_entity.type
_entity.pdbx_description
1 polymer ?
#
loop_
_entity_poly.entity_id
_entity_poly.type
_entity_poly.pdbx_seq_one_letter_code
_entity_poly.pdbx_strand_id
1 'polypeptide(L)'
;MKRRIGKFVGLIIVTIFALAVMYVSGGRNHFSAPQKETGETTVPTSGSESLAPVTLMPLHRQPIEILDTYAGTIEPLESFSLAFQQAGRIESLGTTPEGKMLDIGDRVSAGQVLAKLDTRILQARRNEANANIENAQTEYERLANLQKRSPGAVTETSFQQAMQQLAVAKAMRDIAEKNLEDAVLIAPEDGVISKRLVNAGESINMHQAAFEIVQVDKVLLTVGVPESRIIAMQRQFNQTRRKVEPSNRASSPNPASDFKVYVRRFDTSSNLEGDSVLEGTVYRMAETVSDRNGLFEVEVLLDNPNRLLKPGLVAKADFVISEIEGYQIPVESVVFNDRTANLFFAAVSPESPTTKIDFAGMDLANVPHLIAHRVEIPRYIEQGRHFILSSIPGNYELLVVQGQHRLVDGRPLEVMGAVNEKQSPLFSPANDQGPMTEVSRLKTDNSGK
;
A
#
# COMPACT_ATOMS: atom_id res chain seq x y z
N MET A 1 -23.98 -47.63 -24.68
CA MET A 1 -23.15 -48.05 -25.79
C MET A 1 -22.42 -46.92 -26.55
N LYS A 2 -22.36 -45.69 -26.02
CA LYS A 2 -21.72 -44.51 -26.68
C LYS A 2 -20.35 -44.07 -26.09
N ARG A 3 -19.76 -44.80 -25.16
CA ARG A 3 -18.52 -44.39 -24.46
C ARG A 3 -17.23 -45.17 -24.86
N ARG A 4 -17.32 -46.10 -25.81
CA ARG A 4 -16.16 -46.90 -26.29
C ARG A 4 -15.58 -46.51 -27.63
N ILE A 5 -16.29 -45.69 -28.43
CA ILE A 5 -15.86 -45.30 -29.78
C ILE A 5 -14.81 -44.17 -29.77
N GLY A 6 -14.81 -43.29 -28.77
CA GLY A 6 -13.87 -42.17 -28.68
C GLY A 6 -12.41 -42.56 -28.39
N LYS A 7 -12.17 -43.72 -27.78
CA LYS A 7 -10.79 -44.16 -27.46
C LYS A 7 -10.09 -44.86 -28.64
N PHE A 8 -10.85 -45.41 -29.58
CA PHE A 8 -10.29 -46.01 -30.79
C PHE A 8 -9.90 -45.00 -31.88
N VAL A 9 -10.63 -43.90 -31.97
CA VAL A 9 -10.31 -42.83 -32.92
C VAL A 9 -9.04 -42.07 -32.52
N GLY A 10 -8.80 -41.87 -31.25
CA GLY A 10 -7.57 -41.23 -30.74
C GLY A 10 -6.33 -42.06 -30.98
N LEU A 11 -6.42 -43.38 -30.87
CA LEU A 11 -5.28 -44.29 -31.12
C LEU A 11 -4.87 -44.34 -32.61
N ILE A 12 -5.84 -44.26 -33.54
CA ILE A 12 -5.59 -44.26 -34.99
C ILE A 12 -4.92 -42.98 -35.42
N ILE A 13 -5.28 -41.84 -34.87
CA ILE A 13 -4.65 -40.53 -35.21
C ILE A 13 -3.19 -40.48 -34.74
N VAL A 14 -2.87 -41.03 -33.57
CA VAL A 14 -1.49 -41.06 -33.06
C VAL A 14 -0.61 -42.01 -33.88
N THR A 15 -1.13 -43.12 -34.35
CA THR A 15 -0.35 -44.06 -35.22
C THR A 15 -0.12 -43.51 -36.60
N ILE A 16 -1.04 -42.75 -37.20
CA ILE A 16 -0.87 -42.09 -38.52
C ILE A 16 0.17 -40.96 -38.41
N PHE A 17 0.18 -40.22 -37.28
CA PHE A 17 1.17 -39.16 -37.07
C PHE A 17 2.60 -39.71 -36.85
N ALA A 18 2.76 -40.85 -36.15
CA ALA A 18 4.04 -41.52 -35.98
C ALA A 18 4.61 -42.11 -37.28
N LEU A 19 3.76 -42.63 -38.19
CA LEU A 19 4.15 -43.12 -39.51
C LEU A 19 4.54 -41.98 -40.45
N ALA A 20 3.89 -40.82 -40.37
CA ALA A 20 4.23 -39.63 -41.17
C ALA A 20 5.60 -39.04 -40.77
N VAL A 21 5.94 -39.04 -39.48
CA VAL A 21 7.24 -38.57 -38.99
C VAL A 21 8.37 -39.54 -39.42
N MET A 22 8.11 -40.83 -39.49
CA MET A 22 9.10 -41.83 -39.92
C MET A 22 9.35 -41.81 -41.42
N TYR A 23 8.36 -41.37 -42.23
CA TYR A 23 8.49 -41.23 -43.69
C TYR A 23 9.28 -40.01 -44.13
N VAL A 24 9.30 -38.95 -43.35
CA VAL A 24 10.03 -37.69 -43.62
C VAL A 24 11.50 -37.77 -43.24
N SER A 25 11.88 -38.66 -42.30
CA SER A 25 13.29 -38.82 -41.85
C SER A 25 14.13 -39.85 -42.61
N GLY A 26 13.55 -40.56 -43.63
CA GLY A 26 14.19 -41.65 -44.34
C GLY A 26 14.63 -41.31 -45.79
N GLY A 27 15.29 -40.18 -46.02
CA GLY A 27 15.68 -39.73 -47.36
C GLY A 27 17.15 -39.34 -47.53
N ARG A 28 17.96 -40.31 -47.91
CA ARG A 28 19.18 -40.18 -48.72
C ARG A 28 20.44 -39.60 -48.08
N ASN A 29 21.26 -40.51 -47.56
CA ASN A 29 22.70 -40.33 -47.47
C ASN A 29 23.36 -40.78 -48.81
N HIS A 30 23.92 -39.83 -49.55
CA HIS A 30 24.94 -40.15 -50.58
C HIS A 30 26.31 -39.98 -49.94
N PHE A 31 27.00 -41.12 -49.80
CA PHE A 31 28.43 -41.22 -49.47
C PHE A 31 29.24 -40.93 -50.72
N SER A 32 30.11 -39.90 -50.69
CA SER A 32 31.22 -39.74 -51.65
C SER A 32 32.51 -39.65 -50.85
N ALA A 33 33.45 -40.50 -51.19
CA ALA A 33 34.75 -40.64 -50.55
C ALA A 33 35.68 -39.45 -50.88
N PRO A 34 36.66 -39.12 -50.02
CA PRO A 34 37.51 -37.96 -50.19
C PRO A 34 38.69 -38.25 -51.13
N GLN A 35 38.88 -37.40 -52.14
CA GLN A 35 40.11 -37.24 -52.83
C GLN A 35 41.12 -36.43 -52.03
N LYS A 36 42.30 -36.94 -51.93
CA LYS A 36 43.47 -36.40 -51.26
C LYS A 36 44.19 -35.45 -52.26
N GLU A 37 44.02 -34.13 -52.01
CA GLU A 37 44.91 -33.14 -52.64
C GLU A 37 45.80 -32.51 -51.54
N THR A 38 47.09 -32.69 -51.76
CA THR A 38 48.18 -32.01 -51.09
C THR A 38 48.23 -30.55 -51.58
N GLY A 39 47.78 -29.63 -50.80
CA GLY A 39 47.92 -28.21 -51.03
C GLY A 39 48.45 -27.50 -49.78
N GLU A 40 49.49 -26.77 -49.95
CA GLU A 40 50.34 -26.04 -49.03
C GLU A 40 49.50 -25.26 -47.96
N THR A 41 49.90 -25.41 -46.70
CA THR A 41 49.42 -24.65 -45.57
C THR A 41 49.89 -23.20 -45.68
N THR A 42 49.08 -22.34 -46.22
CA THR A 42 49.15 -20.89 -45.90
C THR A 42 48.31 -20.67 -44.71
N VAL A 43 48.97 -20.40 -43.57
CA VAL A 43 48.36 -19.85 -42.35
C VAL A 43 47.78 -18.50 -42.72
N PRO A 44 46.46 -18.25 -42.60
CA PRO A 44 45.96 -16.90 -42.68
C PRO A 44 46.25 -16.25 -41.33
N THR A 45 47.27 -15.45 -41.34
CA THR A 45 47.56 -14.46 -40.30
C THR A 45 46.41 -13.47 -40.21
N SER A 46 46.03 -13.17 -38.96
CA SER A 46 45.16 -12.08 -38.54
C SER A 46 43.73 -12.04 -39.12
N GLY A 47 42.85 -12.90 -38.57
CA GLY A 47 41.46 -12.53 -38.49
C GLY A 47 41.37 -11.28 -37.62
N SER A 48 40.91 -10.17 -38.15
CA SER A 48 40.50 -9.03 -37.37
C SER A 48 39.39 -9.53 -36.43
N GLU A 49 39.71 -9.73 -35.16
CA GLU A 49 38.70 -10.01 -34.13
C GLU A 49 37.65 -8.90 -34.20
N SER A 50 36.48 -9.23 -34.71
CA SER A 50 35.40 -8.23 -34.83
C SER A 50 35.05 -7.77 -33.43
N LEU A 51 35.21 -6.47 -33.21
CA LEU A 51 34.80 -5.82 -31.97
C LEU A 51 33.33 -6.13 -31.68
N ALA A 52 33.01 -6.45 -30.45
CA ALA A 52 31.64 -6.69 -30.05
C ALA A 52 30.95 -5.37 -29.62
N PRO A 53 29.87 -4.95 -30.30
CA PRO A 53 29.16 -3.75 -29.93
C PRO A 53 28.42 -3.96 -28.60
N VAL A 54 28.66 -3.06 -27.64
CA VAL A 54 28.10 -3.12 -26.27
C VAL A 54 27.66 -1.75 -25.79
N THR A 55 26.69 -1.77 -24.88
CA THR A 55 26.31 -0.60 -24.09
C THR A 55 26.79 -0.80 -22.65
N LEU A 56 27.44 0.21 -22.11
CA LEU A 56 28.02 0.20 -20.78
C LEU A 56 27.19 1.03 -19.80
N MET A 57 27.26 0.66 -18.53
CA MET A 57 26.68 1.40 -17.39
C MET A 57 27.74 1.55 -16.29
N PRO A 58 27.98 2.76 -15.75
CA PRO A 58 28.85 2.91 -14.60
C PRO A 58 28.23 2.28 -13.37
N LEU A 59 29.04 1.56 -12.60
CA LEU A 59 28.64 0.92 -11.37
C LEU A 59 29.08 1.75 -10.18
N HIS A 60 28.09 2.10 -9.35
CA HIS A 60 28.36 2.79 -8.10
C HIS A 60 27.85 1.95 -6.93
N ARG A 61 28.64 1.92 -5.87
CA ARG A 61 28.21 1.36 -4.60
C ARG A 61 27.36 2.39 -3.88
N GLN A 62 26.14 1.99 -3.52
CA GLN A 62 25.15 2.89 -2.89
C GLN A 62 24.36 2.14 -1.81
N PRO A 63 23.76 2.86 -0.84
CA PRO A 63 22.81 2.26 0.06
C PRO A 63 21.55 1.84 -0.70
N ILE A 64 21.14 0.59 -0.55
CA ILE A 64 20.00 -0.01 -1.22
C ILE A 64 19.06 -0.58 -0.18
N GLU A 65 17.80 -0.13 -0.21
CA GLU A 65 16.74 -0.68 0.63
C GLU A 65 16.27 -2.02 0.09
N ILE A 66 16.28 -3.05 0.94
CA ILE A 66 15.73 -4.36 0.62
C ILE A 66 14.27 -4.37 1.00
N LEU A 67 13.41 -4.65 0.02
CA LEU A 67 11.97 -4.56 0.14
C LEU A 67 11.34 -5.95 0.14
N ASP A 68 10.41 -6.19 1.07
CA ASP A 68 9.46 -7.28 0.99
C ASP A 68 8.10 -6.72 0.55
N THR A 69 7.57 -7.21 -0.57
CA THR A 69 6.34 -6.72 -1.19
C THR A 69 5.16 -7.64 -0.87
N TYR A 70 4.09 -7.07 -0.34
CA TYR A 70 2.83 -7.78 -0.07
C TYR A 70 1.66 -7.03 -0.68
N ALA A 71 0.68 -7.78 -1.18
CA ALA A 71 -0.60 -7.22 -1.59
C ALA A 71 -1.57 -7.22 -0.41
N GLY A 72 -2.38 -6.16 -0.32
CA GLY A 72 -3.36 -6.03 0.75
C GLY A 72 -4.60 -5.27 0.30
N THR A 73 -5.57 -5.19 1.19
CA THR A 73 -6.83 -4.48 0.96
C THR A 73 -6.87 -3.21 1.81
N ILE A 74 -7.34 -2.13 1.22
CA ILE A 74 -7.57 -0.88 1.92
C ILE A 74 -8.85 -0.98 2.71
N GLU A 75 -8.77 -0.69 4.01
CA GLU A 75 -9.88 -0.66 4.96
C GLU A 75 -10.03 0.75 5.55
N PRO A 76 -11.22 1.14 5.99
CA PRO A 76 -11.37 2.40 6.72
C PRO A 76 -10.63 2.32 8.06
N LEU A 77 -10.12 3.45 8.55
CA LEU A 77 -9.49 3.49 9.89
C LEU A 77 -10.50 3.10 10.96
N GLU A 78 -11.71 3.66 10.87
CA GLU A 78 -12.81 3.35 11.78
C GLU A 78 -14.12 3.20 11.00
N SER A 79 -14.99 2.32 11.50
CA SER A 79 -16.32 2.05 10.96
C SER A 79 -17.33 2.01 12.07
N PHE A 80 -18.36 2.87 11.97
CA PHE A 80 -19.42 3.00 12.96
C PHE A 80 -20.72 2.45 12.40
N SER A 81 -21.23 1.36 12.97
CA SER A 81 -22.58 0.86 12.71
C SER A 81 -23.56 1.51 13.70
N LEU A 82 -24.37 2.41 13.21
CA LEU A 82 -25.27 3.23 14.02
C LEU A 82 -26.69 2.68 14.00
N ALA A 83 -27.27 2.56 15.18
CA ALA A 83 -28.59 2.02 15.41
C ALA A 83 -29.36 2.88 16.40
N PHE A 84 -30.70 2.93 16.26
CA PHE A 84 -31.55 3.56 17.27
C PHE A 84 -31.62 2.69 18.52
N GLN A 85 -31.60 3.33 19.67
CA GLN A 85 -31.83 2.67 20.99
C GLN A 85 -33.32 2.46 21.28
N GLN A 86 -34.21 3.09 20.50
CA GLN A 86 -35.68 2.97 20.60
C GLN A 86 -36.23 2.39 19.29
N ALA A 87 -37.25 1.55 19.38
CA ALA A 87 -38.05 1.17 18.24
C ALA A 87 -39.04 2.27 17.88
N GLY A 88 -39.26 2.48 16.57
CA GLY A 88 -40.21 3.52 16.15
C GLY A 88 -40.29 3.60 14.63
N ARG A 89 -41.13 4.56 14.16
CA ARG A 89 -41.21 4.91 12.76
C ARG A 89 -40.26 6.07 12.48
N ILE A 90 -39.49 5.99 11.40
CA ILE A 90 -38.61 7.06 10.96
C ILE A 90 -39.46 8.22 10.43
N GLU A 91 -39.41 9.36 11.07
CA GLU A 91 -40.12 10.58 10.67
C GLU A 91 -39.41 11.24 9.49
N SER A 92 -38.08 11.39 9.60
CA SER A 92 -37.25 12.05 8.59
C SER A 92 -35.82 11.54 8.61
N LEU A 93 -35.14 11.63 7.47
CA LEU A 93 -33.69 11.51 7.36
C LEU A 93 -33.06 12.91 7.48
N GLY A 94 -31.80 12.96 7.94
CA GLY A 94 -31.01 14.17 7.94
C GLY A 94 -30.78 14.70 6.52
N THR A 95 -30.30 15.93 6.44
CA THR A 95 -30.03 16.60 5.17
C THR A 95 -28.57 17.04 5.06
N THR A 96 -28.08 17.10 3.83
CA THR A 96 -26.81 17.74 3.50
C THR A 96 -26.94 19.28 3.69
N PRO A 97 -25.85 20.03 3.72
CA PRO A 97 -25.88 21.49 3.77
C PRO A 97 -26.67 22.12 2.61
N GLU A 98 -26.78 21.43 1.49
CA GLU A 98 -27.53 21.85 0.30
C GLU A 98 -29.04 21.50 0.37
N GLY A 99 -29.50 20.89 1.50
CA GLY A 99 -30.89 20.53 1.71
C GLY A 99 -31.34 19.21 1.07
N LYS A 100 -30.44 18.43 0.50
CA LYS A 100 -30.71 17.08 0.00
C LYS A 100 -30.73 16.07 1.15
N MET A 101 -31.61 15.08 1.10
CA MET A 101 -31.58 13.97 2.08
C MET A 101 -30.24 13.23 2.02
N LEU A 102 -29.72 12.87 3.19
CA LEU A 102 -28.49 12.10 3.33
C LEU A 102 -28.60 10.74 2.65
N ASP A 103 -27.60 10.41 1.86
CA ASP A 103 -27.50 9.15 1.14
C ASP A 103 -26.06 8.59 1.18
N ILE A 104 -25.87 7.41 0.60
CA ILE A 104 -24.56 6.74 0.47
C ILE A 104 -23.59 7.67 -0.28
N GLY A 105 -22.38 7.83 0.28
CA GLY A 105 -21.34 8.70 -0.25
C GLY A 105 -21.36 10.14 0.28
N ASP A 106 -22.43 10.55 0.99
CA ASP A 106 -22.51 11.88 1.59
C ASP A 106 -21.60 11.98 2.81
N ARG A 107 -21.05 13.18 3.03
CA ARG A 107 -20.25 13.52 4.21
C ARG A 107 -21.14 13.93 5.35
N VAL A 108 -20.74 13.50 6.52
CA VAL A 108 -21.37 13.88 7.78
C VAL A 108 -20.32 14.35 8.77
N SER A 109 -20.72 15.32 9.59
CA SER A 109 -19.89 15.84 10.67
C SER A 109 -20.35 15.31 12.03
N ALA A 110 -19.44 15.27 12.99
CA ALA A 110 -19.75 14.90 14.36
C ALA A 110 -20.93 15.72 14.90
N GLY A 111 -21.91 15.04 15.51
CA GLY A 111 -23.13 15.66 16.02
C GLY A 111 -24.21 15.94 14.95
N GLN A 112 -23.96 15.72 13.67
CA GLN A 112 -24.97 15.88 12.62
C GLN A 112 -26.09 14.86 12.76
N VAL A 113 -27.34 15.31 12.63
CA VAL A 113 -28.52 14.44 12.66
C VAL A 113 -28.58 13.61 11.38
N LEU A 114 -28.63 12.28 11.51
CA LEU A 114 -28.73 11.32 10.43
C LEU A 114 -30.18 10.89 10.16
N ALA A 115 -30.94 10.69 11.21
CA ALA A 115 -32.35 10.36 11.13
C ALA A 115 -33.05 10.67 12.46
N LYS A 116 -34.37 10.81 12.40
CA LYS A 116 -35.23 11.09 13.55
C LYS A 116 -36.44 10.16 13.50
N LEU A 117 -36.77 9.58 14.65
CA LEU A 117 -38.01 8.84 14.85
C LEU A 117 -39.19 9.80 15.11
N ASP A 118 -40.42 9.30 14.86
CA ASP A 118 -41.64 9.99 15.29
C ASP A 118 -41.67 10.10 16.83
N THR A 119 -41.51 11.33 17.32
CA THR A 119 -41.35 11.63 18.75
C THR A 119 -42.65 11.96 19.47
N ARG A 120 -43.82 11.94 18.80
CA ARG A 120 -45.09 12.37 19.38
C ARG A 120 -45.44 11.63 20.68
N ILE A 121 -45.29 10.31 20.69
CA ILE A 121 -45.54 9.47 21.88
C ILE A 121 -44.51 9.76 22.98
N LEU A 122 -43.23 9.89 22.60
CA LEU A 122 -42.14 10.18 23.56
C LEU A 122 -42.31 11.57 24.20
N GLN A 123 -42.70 12.56 23.40
CA GLN A 123 -43.05 13.90 23.91
C GLN A 123 -44.23 13.88 24.89
N ALA A 124 -45.28 13.10 24.57
CA ALA A 124 -46.42 12.94 25.50
C ALA A 124 -45.98 12.30 26.82
N ARG A 125 -45.16 11.27 26.81
CA ARG A 125 -44.60 10.65 28.03
C ARG A 125 -43.71 11.59 28.82
N ARG A 126 -42.90 12.42 28.20
CA ARG A 126 -42.11 13.45 28.85
C ARG A 126 -43.02 14.48 29.53
N ASN A 127 -44.09 14.92 28.84
CA ASN A 127 -45.05 15.87 29.39
C ASN A 127 -45.80 15.28 30.59
N GLU A 128 -46.20 14.02 30.57
CA GLU A 128 -46.79 13.27 31.69
C GLU A 128 -45.81 13.21 32.87
N ALA A 129 -44.53 12.85 32.62
CA ALA A 129 -43.50 12.81 33.65
C ALA A 129 -43.27 14.20 34.30
N ASN A 130 -43.29 15.26 33.51
CA ASN A 130 -43.17 16.63 34.01
C ASN A 130 -44.37 17.02 34.91
N ALA A 131 -45.61 16.67 34.55
CA ALA A 131 -46.79 16.91 35.38
C ALA A 131 -46.70 16.12 36.71
N ASN A 132 -46.19 14.90 36.70
CA ASN A 132 -45.95 14.09 37.88
C ASN A 132 -44.91 14.73 38.83
N ILE A 133 -43.82 15.31 38.27
CA ILE A 133 -42.85 16.08 39.06
C ILE A 133 -43.49 17.28 39.69
N GLU A 134 -44.25 18.08 38.96
CA GLU A 134 -44.90 19.28 39.46
C GLU A 134 -45.84 18.95 40.64
N ASN A 135 -46.62 17.86 40.51
CA ASN A 135 -47.48 17.38 41.59
C ASN A 135 -46.66 16.93 42.82
N ALA A 136 -45.63 16.10 42.62
CA ALA A 136 -44.79 15.61 43.71
C ALA A 136 -43.98 16.72 44.37
N GLN A 137 -43.51 17.69 43.59
CA GLN A 137 -42.81 18.88 44.09
C GLN A 137 -43.72 19.75 44.96
N THR A 138 -44.95 20.02 44.51
CA THR A 138 -45.92 20.80 45.22
C THR A 138 -46.26 20.16 46.59
N GLU A 139 -46.47 18.84 46.62
CA GLU A 139 -46.73 18.11 47.84
C GLU A 139 -45.54 18.13 48.81
N TYR A 140 -44.32 17.90 48.31
CA TYR A 140 -43.11 18.01 49.12
C TYR A 140 -42.95 19.41 49.71
N GLU A 141 -43.12 20.48 48.92
CA GLU A 141 -42.98 21.84 49.34
C GLU A 141 -44.07 22.20 50.37
N ARG A 142 -45.33 21.75 50.20
CA ARG A 142 -46.40 21.91 51.12
C ARG A 142 -46.04 21.31 52.50
N LEU A 143 -45.59 20.07 52.56
CA LEU A 143 -45.18 19.38 53.77
C LEU A 143 -43.94 20.02 54.40
N ALA A 144 -42.92 20.38 53.60
CA ALA A 144 -41.73 21.10 54.07
C ALA A 144 -42.09 22.47 54.75
N ASN A 145 -43.01 23.21 54.13
CA ASN A 145 -43.50 24.50 54.72
C ASN A 145 -44.32 24.31 55.98
N LEU A 146 -45.17 23.27 56.06
CA LEU A 146 -45.88 22.90 57.26
C LEU A 146 -44.97 22.50 58.41
N GLN A 147 -43.97 21.72 58.16
CA GLN A 147 -42.95 21.26 59.10
C GLN A 147 -42.18 22.47 59.69
N LYS A 148 -41.82 23.43 58.81
CA LYS A 148 -41.14 24.68 59.24
C LYS A 148 -42.02 25.57 60.12
N ARG A 149 -43.36 25.70 59.83
CA ARG A 149 -44.27 26.55 60.53
C ARG A 149 -44.82 25.96 61.82
N SER A 150 -45.01 24.64 61.85
CA SER A 150 -45.58 23.89 62.97
C SER A 150 -44.84 22.60 63.18
N PRO A 151 -43.72 22.61 63.93
CA PRO A 151 -42.98 21.40 64.24
C PRO A 151 -43.91 20.38 64.96
N GLY A 152 -44.01 19.16 64.36
CA GLY A 152 -44.89 18.07 64.83
C GLY A 152 -46.23 17.95 64.11
N ALA A 153 -46.63 18.89 63.24
CA ALA A 153 -47.84 18.78 62.43
C ALA A 153 -47.71 17.81 61.28
N VAL A 154 -46.47 17.46 60.88
CA VAL A 154 -46.15 16.52 59.82
C VAL A 154 -45.37 15.33 60.43
N THR A 155 -45.80 14.10 60.16
CA THR A 155 -45.04 12.94 60.62
C THR A 155 -43.78 12.76 59.75
N GLU A 156 -42.69 12.33 60.34
CA GLU A 156 -41.44 12.07 59.63
C GLU A 156 -41.65 11.10 58.43
N THR A 157 -42.51 10.11 58.66
CA THR A 157 -42.88 9.12 57.62
C THR A 157 -43.51 9.77 56.39
N SER A 158 -44.48 10.74 56.61
CA SER A 158 -45.17 11.41 55.50
C SER A 158 -44.23 12.37 54.74
N PHE A 159 -43.30 13.01 55.42
CA PHE A 159 -42.27 13.84 54.80
C PHE A 159 -41.30 12.99 53.96
N GLN A 160 -40.80 11.86 54.50
CA GLN A 160 -39.95 10.95 53.81
C GLN A 160 -40.64 10.31 52.56
N GLN A 161 -41.94 10.00 52.66
CA GLN A 161 -42.72 9.52 51.53
C GLN A 161 -42.82 10.56 50.40
N ALA A 162 -43.08 11.82 50.72
CA ALA A 162 -43.14 12.89 49.72
C ALA A 162 -41.77 13.12 49.07
N MET A 163 -40.70 13.05 49.84
CA MET A 163 -39.34 13.15 49.32
C MET A 163 -39.02 11.99 48.37
N GLN A 164 -39.41 10.76 48.73
CA GLN A 164 -39.24 9.61 47.88
C GLN A 164 -40.07 9.70 46.59
N GLN A 165 -41.35 10.14 46.68
CA GLN A 165 -42.21 10.36 45.51
C GLN A 165 -41.59 11.37 44.53
N LEU A 166 -41.07 12.47 45.06
CA LEU A 166 -40.39 13.49 44.26
C LEU A 166 -39.13 12.89 43.56
N ALA A 167 -38.34 12.11 44.30
CA ALA A 167 -37.16 11.46 43.72
C ALA A 167 -37.53 10.47 42.60
N VAL A 168 -38.58 9.67 42.78
CA VAL A 168 -39.10 8.73 41.75
C VAL A 168 -39.63 9.49 40.54
N ALA A 169 -40.39 10.57 40.75
CA ALA A 169 -40.92 11.40 39.66
C ALA A 169 -39.78 12.03 38.82
N LYS A 170 -38.73 12.53 39.48
CA LYS A 170 -37.53 13.03 38.79
C LYS A 170 -36.85 11.96 37.95
N ALA A 171 -36.64 10.77 38.52
CA ALA A 171 -36.04 9.66 37.78
C ALA A 171 -36.86 9.22 36.53
N MET A 172 -38.22 9.22 36.68
CA MET A 172 -39.11 8.93 35.54
C MET A 172 -39.01 10.00 34.45
N ARG A 173 -38.88 11.28 34.79
CA ARG A 173 -38.67 12.36 33.84
C ARG A 173 -37.35 12.18 33.10
N ASP A 174 -36.27 11.88 33.84
CA ASP A 174 -34.95 11.71 33.26
C ASP A 174 -34.94 10.56 32.26
N ILE A 175 -35.63 9.44 32.56
CA ILE A 175 -35.82 8.32 31.61
C ILE A 175 -36.60 8.77 30.37
N ALA A 176 -37.72 9.52 30.56
CA ALA A 176 -38.53 9.98 29.43
C ALA A 176 -37.76 10.97 28.53
N GLU A 177 -36.95 11.82 29.12
CA GLU A 177 -36.08 12.75 28.42
C GLU A 177 -34.99 12.02 27.62
N LYS A 178 -34.32 11.04 28.24
CA LYS A 178 -33.33 10.20 27.58
C LYS A 178 -33.92 9.42 26.39
N ASN A 179 -35.12 8.85 26.57
CA ASN A 179 -35.80 8.16 25.46
C ASN A 179 -36.13 9.12 24.29
N LEU A 180 -36.39 10.39 24.55
CA LEU A 180 -36.61 11.41 23.54
C LEU A 180 -35.31 11.79 22.81
N GLU A 181 -34.19 11.90 23.53
CA GLU A 181 -32.87 12.10 22.97
C GLU A 181 -32.47 10.93 22.06
N ASP A 182 -32.67 9.70 22.55
CA ASP A 182 -32.34 8.47 21.81
C ASP A 182 -33.21 8.24 20.57
N ALA A 183 -34.27 9.04 20.37
CA ALA A 183 -35.05 9.06 19.14
C ALA A 183 -34.40 9.84 18.00
N VAL A 184 -33.28 10.52 18.26
CA VAL A 184 -32.51 11.25 17.24
C VAL A 184 -31.17 10.53 17.08
N LEU A 185 -30.94 10.03 15.89
CA LEU A 185 -29.67 9.38 15.54
C LEU A 185 -28.69 10.42 15.01
N ILE A 186 -27.54 10.55 15.67
CA ILE A 186 -26.48 11.51 15.32
C ILE A 186 -25.20 10.78 14.92
N ALA A 187 -24.37 11.41 14.10
CA ALA A 187 -23.04 10.94 13.78
C ALA A 187 -22.11 11.12 14.97
N PRO A 188 -21.37 10.09 15.42
CA PRO A 188 -20.43 10.22 16.54
C PRO A 188 -19.19 11.02 16.15
N GLU A 189 -18.74 10.90 14.90
CA GLU A 189 -17.53 11.51 14.35
C GLU A 189 -17.72 11.93 12.89
N ASP A 190 -16.74 12.67 12.38
CA ASP A 190 -16.70 13.06 10.96
C ASP A 190 -16.45 11.82 10.10
N GLY A 191 -17.18 11.70 8.99
CA GLY A 191 -17.04 10.54 8.11
C GLY A 191 -17.86 10.62 6.83
N VAL A 192 -17.95 9.48 6.15
CA VAL A 192 -18.75 9.30 4.95
C VAL A 192 -19.74 8.15 5.17
N ILE A 193 -20.98 8.33 4.75
CA ILE A 193 -21.99 7.27 4.82
C ILE A 193 -21.61 6.17 3.83
N SER A 194 -21.24 4.99 4.34
CA SER A 194 -20.95 3.81 3.53
C SER A 194 -22.19 3.02 3.19
N LYS A 195 -23.15 2.97 4.14
CA LYS A 195 -24.44 2.29 3.96
C LYS A 195 -25.57 3.07 4.63
N ARG A 196 -26.70 3.11 3.96
CA ARG A 196 -27.99 3.57 4.48
C ARG A 196 -28.96 2.39 4.41
N LEU A 197 -29.37 1.90 5.58
CA LEU A 197 -30.17 0.66 5.71
C LEU A 197 -31.65 0.96 6.01
N VAL A 198 -32.04 2.25 6.03
CA VAL A 198 -33.38 2.71 6.40
C VAL A 198 -33.87 3.81 5.49
N ASN A 199 -35.21 3.95 5.41
CA ASN A 199 -35.90 4.97 4.63
C ASN A 199 -36.86 5.77 5.51
N ALA A 200 -37.14 7.01 5.13
CA ALA A 200 -38.18 7.81 5.77
C ALA A 200 -39.54 7.12 5.69
N GLY A 201 -40.27 7.10 6.79
CA GLY A 201 -41.57 6.43 6.90
C GLY A 201 -41.52 4.93 7.24
N GLU A 202 -40.33 4.32 7.24
CA GLU A 202 -40.11 2.92 7.60
C GLU A 202 -40.14 2.75 9.14
N SER A 203 -40.53 1.56 9.60
CA SER A 203 -40.46 1.18 11.01
C SER A 203 -39.18 0.42 11.28
N ILE A 204 -38.47 0.81 12.34
CA ILE A 204 -37.21 0.20 12.76
C ILE A 204 -37.33 -0.42 14.16
N ASN A 205 -36.66 -1.53 14.38
CA ASN A 205 -36.55 -2.15 15.69
C ASN A 205 -35.37 -1.58 16.49
N MET A 206 -35.44 -1.77 17.81
CA MET A 206 -34.34 -1.42 18.72
C MET A 206 -33.06 -2.16 18.29
N HIS A 207 -31.91 -1.44 18.31
CA HIS A 207 -30.58 -1.94 17.94
C HIS A 207 -30.44 -2.46 16.50
N GLN A 208 -31.40 -2.23 15.64
CA GLN A 208 -31.28 -2.50 14.21
C GLN A 208 -30.40 -1.40 13.57
N ALA A 209 -29.37 -1.83 12.84
CA ALA A 209 -28.48 -0.90 12.13
C ALA A 209 -29.25 -0.03 11.14
N ALA A 210 -29.07 1.26 11.23
CA ALA A 210 -29.70 2.27 10.35
C ALA A 210 -28.71 2.87 9.36
N PHE A 211 -27.51 3.23 9.84
CA PHE A 211 -26.44 3.80 9.03
C PHE A 211 -25.11 3.13 9.35
N GLU A 212 -24.23 3.08 8.38
CA GLU A 212 -22.83 2.75 8.55
C GLU A 212 -22.00 3.94 8.05
N ILE A 213 -21.16 4.48 8.93
CA ILE A 213 -20.27 5.61 8.64
C ILE A 213 -18.85 5.11 8.70
N VAL A 214 -18.00 5.54 7.77
CA VAL A 214 -16.59 5.18 7.71
C VAL A 214 -15.74 6.43 7.68
N GLN A 215 -14.62 6.36 8.41
CA GLN A 215 -13.58 7.38 8.35
C GLN A 215 -12.67 7.07 7.16
N VAL A 216 -12.51 8.05 6.24
CA VAL A 216 -11.76 7.86 4.98
C VAL A 216 -10.61 8.85 4.79
N ASP A 217 -10.45 9.83 5.68
CA ASP A 217 -9.33 10.80 5.61
C ASP A 217 -8.00 10.13 5.98
N LYS A 218 -8.06 9.05 6.75
CA LYS A 218 -7.00 8.08 6.97
C LYS A 218 -7.55 6.69 6.69
N VAL A 219 -6.73 5.85 6.13
CA VAL A 219 -7.11 4.46 5.80
C VAL A 219 -6.03 3.49 6.26
N LEU A 220 -6.41 2.25 6.45
CA LEU A 220 -5.50 1.15 6.76
C LEU A 220 -5.32 0.30 5.50
N LEU A 221 -4.08 -0.05 5.20
CA LEU A 221 -3.79 -1.12 4.25
C LEU A 221 -3.48 -2.37 5.06
N THR A 222 -4.38 -3.35 5.02
CA THR A 222 -4.23 -4.64 5.70
C THR A 222 -3.57 -5.64 4.77
N VAL A 223 -2.37 -6.09 5.12
CA VAL A 223 -1.60 -7.07 4.35
C VAL A 223 -1.38 -8.35 5.15
N GLY A 224 -1.37 -9.50 4.47
CA GLY A 224 -1.04 -10.79 5.06
C GLY A 224 0.44 -11.13 4.89
N VAL A 225 1.15 -11.32 6.00
CA VAL A 225 2.58 -11.65 6.03
C VAL A 225 2.78 -13.09 6.52
N PRO A 226 3.55 -13.95 5.82
CA PRO A 226 3.80 -15.31 6.26
C PRO A 226 4.71 -15.37 7.50
N GLU A 227 4.57 -16.45 8.28
CA GLU A 227 5.32 -16.68 9.53
C GLU A 227 6.84 -16.53 9.33
N SER A 228 7.38 -17.05 8.23
CA SER A 228 8.82 -16.98 7.94
C SER A 228 9.36 -15.55 7.85
N ARG A 229 8.51 -14.56 7.58
CA ARG A 229 8.89 -13.15 7.41
C ARG A 229 8.48 -12.27 8.58
N ILE A 230 7.36 -12.55 9.24
CA ILE A 230 6.83 -11.70 10.32
C ILE A 230 7.84 -11.54 11.48
N ILE A 231 8.58 -12.60 11.84
CA ILE A 231 9.57 -12.57 12.92
C ILE A 231 10.72 -11.58 12.60
N ALA A 232 11.19 -11.59 11.35
CA ALA A 232 12.23 -10.64 10.90
C ALA A 232 11.68 -9.20 10.91
N MET A 233 10.46 -9.01 10.42
CA MET A 233 9.77 -7.72 10.40
C MET A 233 9.52 -7.18 11.80
N GLN A 234 9.08 -8.00 12.75
CA GLN A 234 8.91 -7.60 14.15
C GLN A 234 10.23 -7.20 14.82
N ARG A 235 11.33 -7.91 14.53
CA ARG A 235 12.65 -7.55 15.04
C ARG A 235 13.07 -6.17 14.54
N GLN A 236 12.92 -5.92 13.25
CA GLN A 236 13.23 -4.64 12.63
C GLN A 236 12.35 -3.52 13.22
N PHE A 237 11.05 -3.74 13.30
CA PHE A 237 10.09 -2.81 13.89
C PHE A 237 10.46 -2.45 15.34
N ASN A 238 10.80 -3.46 16.15
CA ASN A 238 11.19 -3.26 17.54
C ASN A 238 12.55 -2.55 17.67
N GLN A 239 13.49 -2.77 16.75
CA GLN A 239 14.78 -2.07 16.74
C GLN A 239 14.61 -0.60 16.39
N THR A 240 13.80 -0.30 15.37
CA THR A 240 13.47 1.06 14.96
C THR A 240 12.77 1.81 16.08
N ARG A 241 11.80 1.19 16.74
CA ARG A 241 11.08 1.74 17.89
C ARG A 241 11.99 2.05 19.09
N ARG A 242 13.09 1.31 19.29
CA ARG A 242 14.06 1.53 20.38
C ARG A 242 14.99 2.70 20.10
N LYS A 243 15.26 3.04 18.84
CA LYS A 243 16.12 4.16 18.45
C LYS A 243 15.46 5.53 18.65
N VAL A 244 14.14 5.59 18.73
CA VAL A 244 13.39 6.83 19.02
C VAL A 244 13.53 7.16 20.49
N GLU A 245 14.12 8.33 20.80
CA GLU A 245 14.35 8.79 22.18
C GLU A 245 13.04 8.86 23.00
N PRO A 246 13.09 8.56 24.32
CA PRO A 246 11.90 8.57 25.18
C PRO A 246 11.20 9.93 25.28
N SER A 247 11.90 11.04 25.02
CA SER A 247 11.36 12.40 25.06
C SER A 247 10.35 12.69 23.95
N ASN A 248 10.43 11.99 22.82
CA ASN A 248 9.51 12.18 21.68
C ASN A 248 8.29 11.24 21.70
N ARG A 249 8.24 10.28 22.65
CA ARG A 249 7.14 9.31 22.74
C ARG A 249 5.81 9.91 23.21
N ALA A 250 5.87 11.01 23.95
CA ALA A 250 4.66 11.63 24.53
C ALA A 250 3.90 12.56 23.57
N SER A 251 4.52 12.97 22.48
CA SER A 251 3.96 13.94 21.53
C SER A 251 3.53 13.33 20.20
N SER A 252 3.87 12.07 19.93
CA SER A 252 3.42 11.37 18.72
C SER A 252 2.35 10.32 19.08
N PRO A 253 1.17 10.37 18.48
CA PRO A 253 0.12 9.39 18.72
C PRO A 253 0.48 7.98 18.21
N ASN A 254 1.56 7.85 17.43
CA ASN A 254 2.01 6.56 16.93
C ASN A 254 3.56 6.44 16.97
N PRO A 255 4.14 5.71 17.94
CA PRO A 255 5.59 5.55 18.07
C PRO A 255 6.23 4.65 16.99
N ALA A 256 5.47 4.24 15.99
CA ALA A 256 5.91 3.34 14.91
C ALA A 256 6.34 4.10 13.63
N SER A 257 6.51 5.42 13.69
CA SER A 257 6.69 6.31 12.53
C SER A 257 7.97 6.10 11.71
N ASP A 258 8.94 5.31 12.20
CA ASP A 258 10.22 5.14 11.50
C ASP A 258 10.34 3.85 10.69
N PHE A 259 9.35 2.95 10.74
CA PHE A 259 9.36 1.79 9.87
C PHE A 259 8.73 2.17 8.53
N LYS A 260 9.58 2.43 7.53
CA LYS A 260 9.16 2.91 6.23
C LYS A 260 8.41 1.83 5.45
N VAL A 261 7.23 2.19 4.97
CA VAL A 261 6.44 1.35 4.07
C VAL A 261 6.03 2.20 2.87
N TYR A 262 6.38 1.74 1.69
CA TYR A 262 5.97 2.39 0.46
C TYR A 262 4.73 1.69 -0.10
N VAL A 263 3.67 2.44 -0.35
CA VAL A 263 2.42 1.87 -0.85
C VAL A 263 2.17 2.33 -2.28
N ARG A 264 1.94 1.36 -3.16
CA ARG A 264 1.62 1.57 -4.58
C ARG A 264 0.24 1.01 -4.90
N ARG A 265 -0.59 1.80 -5.57
CA ARG A 265 -1.88 1.32 -6.07
C ARG A 265 -1.68 0.36 -7.23
N PHE A 266 -2.59 -0.62 -7.37
CA PHE A 266 -2.74 -1.35 -8.61
C PHE A 266 -3.45 -0.44 -9.62
N ASP A 267 -2.70 0.37 -10.36
CA ASP A 267 -3.27 1.07 -11.50
C ASP A 267 -2.95 0.29 -12.77
N THR A 268 -3.99 -0.02 -13.55
CA THR A 268 -3.88 -0.80 -14.78
C THR A 268 -3.41 0.06 -15.95
N SER A 269 -3.34 1.36 -15.78
CA SER A 269 -2.92 2.32 -16.79
C SER A 269 -1.44 2.65 -16.64
N SER A 270 -0.60 1.77 -17.14
CA SER A 270 0.86 1.86 -17.13
C SER A 270 1.47 3.01 -17.98
N ASN A 271 0.71 4.04 -18.34
CA ASN A 271 1.14 5.13 -19.23
C ASN A 271 1.04 6.54 -18.63
N LEU A 272 0.75 6.69 -17.34
CA LEU A 272 0.82 7.98 -16.69
C LEU A 272 2.07 8.01 -15.80
N GLU A 273 3.05 8.78 -16.20
CA GLU A 273 4.15 9.27 -15.39
C GLU A 273 3.58 9.84 -14.08
N GLY A 274 3.76 9.11 -12.99
CA GLY A 274 3.28 9.49 -11.66
C GLY A 274 2.62 8.36 -10.89
N ASP A 275 3.25 7.17 -10.83
CA ASP A 275 2.98 6.20 -9.77
C ASP A 275 3.34 6.88 -8.44
N SER A 276 2.36 7.61 -7.88
CA SER A 276 2.55 8.28 -6.60
C SER A 276 2.71 7.21 -5.53
N VAL A 277 3.97 6.96 -5.18
CA VAL A 277 4.32 6.15 -4.02
C VAL A 277 3.87 6.92 -2.80
N LEU A 278 2.98 6.32 -2.01
CA LEU A 278 2.52 6.87 -0.75
C LEU A 278 3.38 6.29 0.37
N GLU A 279 3.85 7.14 1.25
CA GLU A 279 4.52 6.68 2.47
C GLU A 279 3.45 6.30 3.50
N GLY A 280 3.58 5.10 4.06
CA GLY A 280 2.75 4.59 5.12
C GLY A 280 3.56 4.28 6.37
N THR A 281 2.88 4.20 7.50
CA THR A 281 3.47 3.78 8.77
C THR A 281 2.80 2.52 9.29
N VAL A 282 3.57 1.58 9.83
CA VAL A 282 2.99 0.39 10.45
C VAL A 282 2.18 0.80 11.66
N TYR A 283 0.88 0.57 11.61
CA TYR A 283 -0.05 0.89 12.68
C TYR A 283 -0.12 -0.24 13.71
N ARG A 284 -0.31 -1.47 13.22
CA ARG A 284 -0.43 -2.66 14.06
C ARG A 284 0.09 -3.90 13.33
N MET A 285 0.69 -4.82 14.09
CA MET A 285 1.02 -6.17 13.65
C MET A 285 0.24 -7.16 14.51
N ALA A 286 -0.46 -8.12 13.90
CA ALA A 286 -1.17 -9.14 14.63
C ALA A 286 -0.20 -10.10 15.32
N GLU A 287 -0.52 -10.47 16.57
CA GLU A 287 0.22 -11.48 17.35
C GLU A 287 -0.23 -12.92 17.03
N THR A 288 -1.38 -13.05 16.35
CA THR A 288 -1.99 -14.33 15.99
C THR A 288 -2.23 -14.41 14.50
N VAL A 289 -2.21 -15.62 14.00
CA VAL A 289 -2.51 -15.92 12.59
C VAL A 289 -4.00 -15.75 12.34
N SER A 290 -4.35 -15.19 11.19
CA SER A 290 -5.74 -15.12 10.74
C SER A 290 -6.24 -16.50 10.34
N ASP A 291 -7.39 -16.93 10.89
CA ASP A 291 -8.02 -18.23 10.63
C ASP A 291 -8.38 -18.44 9.14
N ARG A 292 -8.47 -17.35 8.36
CA ARG A 292 -8.90 -17.40 6.96
C ARG A 292 -7.80 -17.84 6.01
N ASN A 293 -6.57 -17.40 6.22
CA ASN A 293 -5.48 -17.54 5.24
C ASN A 293 -4.16 -18.04 5.83
N GLY A 294 -4.07 -18.21 7.16
CA GLY A 294 -2.85 -18.66 7.82
C GLY A 294 -1.71 -17.62 7.79
N LEU A 295 -2.03 -16.33 7.59
CA LEU A 295 -1.08 -15.24 7.55
C LEU A 295 -1.25 -14.31 8.77
N PHE A 296 -0.18 -13.62 9.14
CA PHE A 296 -0.22 -12.56 10.13
C PHE A 296 -0.67 -11.27 9.47
N GLU A 297 -1.68 -10.62 10.03
CA GLU A 297 -2.17 -9.35 9.52
C GLU A 297 -1.27 -8.20 10.01
N VAL A 298 -0.81 -7.39 9.07
CA VAL A 298 -0.07 -6.15 9.32
C VAL A 298 -0.87 -5.00 8.73
N GLU A 299 -1.19 -4.03 9.56
CA GLU A 299 -1.94 -2.84 9.18
C GLU A 299 -0.99 -1.67 9.00
N VAL A 300 -1.08 -1.03 7.87
CA VAL A 300 -0.30 0.15 7.51
C VAL A 300 -1.23 1.35 7.42
N LEU A 301 -0.99 2.36 8.25
CA LEU A 301 -1.73 3.61 8.25
C LEU A 301 -1.26 4.50 7.10
N LEU A 302 -2.21 5.00 6.33
CA LEU A 302 -1.99 5.89 5.20
C LEU A 302 -2.83 7.15 5.36
N ASP A 303 -2.23 8.30 5.15
CA ASP A 303 -2.97 9.56 4.99
C ASP A 303 -3.63 9.61 3.60
N ASN A 304 -4.89 10.01 3.56
CA ASN A 304 -5.71 10.00 2.34
C ASN A 304 -6.40 11.37 2.11
N PRO A 305 -5.65 12.49 2.05
CA PRO A 305 -6.24 13.83 1.98
C PRO A 305 -7.08 14.03 0.72
N ASN A 306 -6.69 13.41 -0.39
CA ASN A 306 -7.41 13.49 -1.67
C ASN A 306 -8.47 12.39 -1.83
N ARG A 307 -8.62 11.47 -0.85
CA ARG A 307 -9.59 10.35 -0.86
C ARG A 307 -9.53 9.47 -2.10
N LEU A 308 -8.36 9.34 -2.66
CA LEU A 308 -8.11 8.47 -3.80
C LEU A 308 -8.06 6.99 -3.38
N LEU A 309 -7.73 6.74 -2.10
CA LEU A 309 -7.74 5.41 -1.51
C LEU A 309 -9.13 5.14 -0.93
N LYS A 310 -9.91 4.33 -1.65
CA LYS A 310 -11.26 3.93 -1.19
C LYS A 310 -11.18 2.58 -0.50
N PRO A 311 -11.88 2.39 0.64
CA PRO A 311 -12.03 1.06 1.25
C PRO A 311 -12.50 0.01 0.23
N GLY A 312 -11.90 -1.17 0.27
CA GLY A 312 -12.12 -2.25 -0.69
C GLY A 312 -11.17 -2.28 -1.88
N LEU A 313 -10.36 -1.23 -2.12
CA LEU A 313 -9.31 -1.27 -3.14
C LEU A 313 -8.14 -2.15 -2.68
N VAL A 314 -7.44 -2.72 -3.66
CA VAL A 314 -6.21 -3.48 -3.44
C VAL A 314 -5.00 -2.60 -3.73
N ALA A 315 -3.98 -2.70 -2.88
CA ALA A 315 -2.71 -2.01 -3.06
C ALA A 315 -1.54 -2.93 -2.70
N LYS A 316 -0.33 -2.56 -3.13
CA LYS A 316 0.92 -3.23 -2.75
C LYS A 316 1.64 -2.40 -1.70
N ALA A 317 2.11 -3.06 -0.65
CA ALA A 317 2.99 -2.49 0.36
C ALA A 317 4.39 -3.08 0.21
N ASP A 318 5.38 -2.22 0.08
CA ASP A 318 6.79 -2.55 0.07
C ASP A 318 7.38 -2.18 1.44
N PHE A 319 7.70 -3.19 2.24
CA PHE A 319 8.29 -3.01 3.57
C PHE A 319 9.80 -2.98 3.47
N VAL A 320 10.43 -1.93 4.00
CA VAL A 320 11.89 -1.84 4.07
C VAL A 320 12.40 -2.77 5.17
N ILE A 321 12.92 -3.94 4.80
CA ILE A 321 13.38 -4.96 5.75
C ILE A 321 14.80 -4.69 6.22
N SER A 322 15.66 -4.22 5.34
CA SER A 322 17.04 -3.87 5.63
C SER A 322 17.59 -2.90 4.61
N GLU A 323 18.66 -2.22 4.98
CA GLU A 323 19.45 -1.39 4.08
C GLU A 323 20.83 -2.00 3.97
N ILE A 324 21.33 -2.19 2.77
CA ILE A 324 22.67 -2.74 2.51
C ILE A 324 23.44 -1.83 1.57
N GLU A 325 24.73 -1.71 1.80
CA GLU A 325 25.67 -1.10 0.87
C GLU A 325 25.97 -2.08 -0.26
N GLY A 326 25.61 -1.75 -1.49
CA GLY A 326 25.74 -2.67 -2.61
C GLY A 326 25.63 -2.04 -3.98
N TYR A 327 25.50 -2.90 -4.98
CA TYR A 327 25.34 -2.55 -6.39
C TYR A 327 23.98 -2.98 -6.89
N GLN A 328 23.29 -2.11 -7.61
CA GLN A 328 22.01 -2.36 -8.23
C GLN A 328 22.23 -2.65 -9.73
N ILE A 329 21.93 -3.87 -10.16
CA ILE A 329 22.24 -4.38 -11.48
C ILE A 329 20.94 -4.70 -12.24
N PRO A 330 20.71 -4.15 -13.43
CA PRO A 330 19.54 -4.51 -14.23
C PRO A 330 19.52 -6.01 -14.56
N VAL A 331 18.37 -6.66 -14.41
CA VAL A 331 18.20 -8.11 -14.73
C VAL A 331 18.65 -8.42 -16.17
N GLU A 332 18.43 -7.45 -17.07
CA GLU A 332 18.79 -7.57 -18.49
C GLU A 332 20.29 -7.74 -18.73
N SER A 333 21.15 -7.28 -17.81
CA SER A 333 22.62 -7.38 -17.93
C SER A 333 23.17 -8.74 -17.51
N VAL A 334 22.35 -9.59 -16.86
CA VAL A 334 22.79 -10.88 -16.34
C VAL A 334 22.63 -11.97 -17.39
N VAL A 335 23.68 -12.75 -17.60
CA VAL A 335 23.67 -13.93 -18.47
C VAL A 335 23.61 -15.19 -17.62
N PHE A 336 22.51 -15.91 -17.73
CA PHE A 336 22.32 -17.18 -17.05
C PHE A 336 22.87 -18.31 -17.91
N ASN A 337 23.80 -19.11 -17.36
CA ASN A 337 24.18 -20.41 -17.88
C ASN A 337 23.65 -21.46 -16.91
N ASP A 338 23.33 -22.65 -17.36
CA ASP A 338 22.65 -23.78 -16.69
C ASP A 338 22.56 -23.77 -15.14
N ARG A 339 23.52 -23.19 -14.42
CA ARG A 339 23.53 -23.12 -12.95
C ARG A 339 24.14 -21.84 -12.37
N THR A 340 24.66 -20.93 -13.21
CA THR A 340 25.39 -19.75 -12.73
C THR A 340 24.87 -18.48 -13.39
N ALA A 341 24.77 -17.41 -12.60
CA ALA A 341 24.53 -16.07 -13.09
C ALA A 341 25.87 -15.38 -13.33
N ASN A 342 26.05 -14.79 -14.52
CA ASN A 342 27.28 -14.14 -14.92
C ASN A 342 27.01 -12.72 -15.36
N LEU A 343 27.94 -11.84 -15.02
CA LEU A 343 28.03 -10.46 -15.51
C LEU A 343 29.25 -10.31 -16.40
N PHE A 344 29.14 -9.42 -17.38
CA PHE A 344 30.29 -8.99 -18.17
C PHE A 344 30.64 -7.55 -17.81
N PHE A 345 31.91 -7.33 -17.53
CA PHE A 345 32.49 -6.02 -17.26
C PHE A 345 33.43 -5.60 -18.35
N ALA A 346 33.48 -4.31 -18.63
CA ALA A 346 34.51 -3.75 -19.51
C ALA A 346 35.77 -3.50 -18.67
N ALA A 347 36.82 -4.21 -18.97
CA ALA A 347 38.14 -4.07 -18.35
C ALA A 347 39.15 -3.53 -19.38
N VAL A 348 40.17 -2.83 -18.89
CA VAL A 348 41.22 -2.29 -19.71
C VAL A 348 42.19 -3.41 -20.15
N SER A 349 42.42 -3.58 -21.45
CA SER A 349 43.39 -4.52 -21.95
C SER A 349 44.82 -4.01 -21.75
N PRO A 350 45.74 -4.81 -21.17
CA PRO A 350 47.11 -4.38 -20.92
C PRO A 350 47.98 -4.26 -22.18
N GLU A 351 47.51 -4.77 -23.36
CA GLU A 351 48.36 -4.94 -24.55
C GLU A 351 47.99 -4.06 -25.74
N SER A 352 47.09 -3.08 -25.64
CA SER A 352 46.53 -2.41 -26.82
C SER A 352 46.74 -0.89 -26.89
N PRO A 353 46.82 -0.32 -28.13
CA PRO A 353 46.98 1.13 -28.32
C PRO A 353 45.77 1.93 -27.81
N THR A 354 46.05 3.10 -27.33
CA THR A 354 45.10 4.03 -26.72
C THR A 354 44.09 4.64 -27.70
N THR A 355 42.81 4.55 -27.40
CA THR A 355 41.72 5.24 -28.15
C THR A 355 41.02 6.25 -27.24
N LYS A 356 40.61 7.39 -27.76
CA LYS A 356 39.82 8.38 -27.03
C LYS A 356 38.36 7.94 -26.99
N ILE A 357 37.82 7.77 -25.81
CA ILE A 357 36.39 7.47 -25.59
C ILE A 357 35.82 8.57 -24.70
N ASP A 358 34.79 9.27 -25.20
CA ASP A 358 33.98 10.19 -24.40
C ASP A 358 32.83 9.41 -23.77
N PHE A 359 32.82 9.27 -22.45
CA PHE A 359 31.85 8.45 -21.74
C PHE A 359 31.18 9.26 -20.63
N ALA A 360 29.91 9.59 -20.79
CA ALA A 360 29.04 10.20 -19.78
C ALA A 360 29.66 11.44 -19.08
N GLY A 361 30.41 12.27 -19.82
CA GLY A 361 31.07 13.46 -19.28
C GLY A 361 32.39 13.19 -18.56
N MET A 362 32.90 11.96 -18.60
CA MET A 362 34.26 11.61 -18.23
C MET A 362 35.12 11.56 -19.48
N ASP A 363 36.12 12.44 -19.57
CA ASP A 363 37.10 12.43 -20.65
C ASP A 363 38.08 11.27 -20.44
N LEU A 364 37.73 10.09 -21.01
CA LEU A 364 38.58 8.91 -21.01
C LEU A 364 39.62 9.04 -22.14
N ALA A 365 40.37 10.11 -22.12
CA ALA A 365 41.48 10.32 -23.04
C ALA A 365 42.59 9.29 -22.73
N ASN A 366 42.98 8.53 -23.75
CA ASN A 366 44.03 7.50 -23.71
C ASN A 366 43.68 6.17 -23.02
N VAL A 367 42.44 5.64 -23.21
CA VAL A 367 42.10 4.31 -22.70
C VAL A 367 42.57 3.22 -23.71
N PRO A 368 43.29 2.18 -23.26
CA PRO A 368 43.54 0.98 -24.06
C PRO A 368 42.21 0.29 -24.42
N HIS A 369 42.17 -0.51 -25.45
CA HIS A 369 40.96 -1.22 -25.88
C HIS A 369 40.32 -1.95 -24.69
N LEU A 370 39.00 -1.78 -24.56
CA LEU A 370 38.24 -2.50 -23.55
C LEU A 370 38.03 -3.94 -23.97
N ILE A 371 38.16 -4.86 -23.03
CA ILE A 371 37.87 -6.26 -23.19
C ILE A 371 36.75 -6.70 -22.26
N ALA A 372 35.95 -7.67 -22.67
CA ALA A 372 34.94 -8.26 -21.81
C ALA A 372 35.61 -9.14 -20.74
N HIS A 373 35.28 -8.88 -19.49
CA HIS A 373 35.66 -9.75 -18.38
C HIS A 373 34.44 -10.37 -17.74
N ARG A 374 34.39 -11.71 -17.73
CA ARG A 374 33.27 -12.48 -17.19
C ARG A 374 33.43 -12.69 -15.68
N VAL A 375 32.42 -12.31 -14.91
CA VAL A 375 32.39 -12.52 -13.46
C VAL A 375 31.15 -13.34 -13.09
N GLU A 376 31.37 -14.43 -12.38
CA GLU A 376 30.31 -15.26 -11.82
C GLU A 376 29.79 -14.64 -10.52
N ILE A 377 28.42 -14.59 -10.39
CA ILE A 377 27.75 -14.05 -9.21
C ILE A 377 27.23 -15.21 -8.36
N PRO A 378 27.82 -15.45 -7.17
CA PRO A 378 27.41 -16.59 -6.35
C PRO A 378 26.14 -16.32 -5.53
N ARG A 379 25.85 -15.06 -5.21
CA ARG A 379 24.69 -14.64 -4.40
C ARG A 379 24.18 -13.29 -4.84
N TYR A 380 22.87 -13.19 -4.99
CA TYR A 380 22.16 -11.96 -5.30
C TYR A 380 20.78 -11.97 -4.65
N ILE A 381 20.20 -10.78 -4.49
CA ILE A 381 18.81 -10.57 -4.07
C ILE A 381 18.08 -10.04 -5.30
N GLU A 382 17.00 -10.69 -5.69
CA GLU A 382 16.16 -10.24 -6.79
C GLU A 382 15.10 -9.27 -6.22
N GLN A 383 15.07 -8.04 -6.77
CA GLN A 383 14.13 -7.02 -6.37
C GLN A 383 13.58 -6.28 -7.60
N GLY A 384 12.38 -6.65 -8.01
CA GLY A 384 11.74 -6.11 -9.21
C GLY A 384 12.51 -6.45 -10.48
N ARG A 385 13.04 -5.42 -11.15
CA ARG A 385 13.85 -5.56 -12.38
C ARG A 385 15.36 -5.46 -12.13
N HIS A 386 15.80 -5.60 -10.89
CA HIS A 386 17.19 -5.47 -10.51
C HIS A 386 17.66 -6.64 -9.66
N PHE A 387 18.92 -6.99 -9.84
CA PHE A 387 19.66 -7.83 -8.89
C PHE A 387 20.50 -6.93 -7.97
N ILE A 388 20.43 -7.20 -6.69
CA ILE A 388 21.18 -6.47 -5.67
C ILE A 388 22.32 -7.34 -5.21
N LEU A 389 23.54 -6.81 -5.32
CA LEU A 389 24.77 -7.47 -4.94
C LEU A 389 25.48 -6.66 -3.84
N SER A 390 25.77 -7.30 -2.72
CA SER A 390 26.55 -6.67 -1.64
C SER A 390 28.02 -6.48 -2.00
N SER A 391 28.57 -7.32 -2.86
CA SER A 391 29.93 -7.24 -3.36
C SER A 391 30.07 -7.89 -4.74
N ILE A 392 30.99 -7.38 -5.55
CA ILE A 392 31.37 -7.94 -6.83
C ILE A 392 32.83 -8.39 -6.71
N PRO A 393 33.17 -9.64 -7.10
CA PRO A 393 34.56 -10.07 -7.14
C PRO A 393 35.36 -9.23 -8.14
N GLY A 394 36.37 -8.51 -7.69
CA GLY A 394 37.18 -7.60 -8.51
C GLY A 394 36.78 -6.13 -8.34
N ASN A 395 37.60 -5.24 -8.93
CA ASN A 395 37.37 -3.80 -8.90
C ASN A 395 36.97 -3.32 -10.31
N TYR A 396 35.69 -3.50 -10.66
CA TYR A 396 35.14 -3.13 -11.96
C TYR A 396 34.23 -1.94 -11.81
N GLU A 397 34.37 -0.97 -12.74
CA GLU A 397 33.59 0.28 -12.74
C GLU A 397 32.53 0.32 -13.85
N LEU A 398 32.69 -0.50 -14.89
CA LEU A 398 31.85 -0.46 -16.09
C LEU A 398 31.19 -1.82 -16.34
N LEU A 399 29.88 -1.88 -16.22
CA LEU A 399 29.06 -3.06 -16.49
C LEU A 399 28.55 -3.04 -17.93
N VAL A 400 28.59 -4.19 -18.61
CA VAL A 400 27.92 -4.37 -19.92
C VAL A 400 26.44 -4.64 -19.68
N VAL A 401 25.58 -3.74 -20.19
CA VAL A 401 24.12 -3.84 -20.05
C VAL A 401 23.46 -4.41 -21.30
N GLN A 402 24.01 -4.11 -22.48
CA GLN A 402 23.51 -4.66 -23.74
C GLN A 402 24.66 -5.23 -24.58
N GLY A 403 24.36 -6.27 -25.37
CA GLY A 403 25.35 -6.99 -26.20
C GLY A 403 26.01 -8.19 -25.51
N GLN A 404 25.75 -8.41 -24.22
CA GLN A 404 26.37 -9.41 -23.33
C GLN A 404 26.19 -10.86 -23.82
N HIS A 405 25.10 -11.19 -24.52
CA HIS A 405 24.86 -12.57 -25.01
C HIS A 405 25.82 -13.02 -26.10
N ARG A 406 26.60 -12.10 -26.68
CA ARG A 406 27.60 -12.39 -27.73
C ARG A 406 29.02 -12.35 -27.20
N LEU A 407 29.17 -12.12 -25.87
CA LEU A 407 30.47 -11.97 -25.26
C LEU A 407 31.05 -13.32 -24.79
N VAL A 408 32.33 -13.40 -24.92
CA VAL A 408 33.18 -14.42 -24.31
C VAL A 408 34.24 -13.67 -23.52
N ASP A 409 34.76 -14.27 -22.48
CA ASP A 409 35.84 -13.69 -21.69
C ASP A 409 37.04 -13.32 -22.55
N GLY A 410 37.59 -12.12 -22.39
CA GLY A 410 38.70 -11.59 -23.17
C GLY A 410 38.32 -10.97 -24.53
N ARG A 411 37.06 -11.00 -24.96
CA ARG A 411 36.68 -10.45 -26.27
C ARG A 411 36.76 -8.92 -26.27
N PRO A 412 37.40 -8.33 -27.32
CA PRO A 412 37.47 -6.88 -27.44
C PRO A 412 36.11 -6.24 -27.71
N LEU A 413 35.85 -5.09 -27.06
CA LEU A 413 34.59 -4.40 -27.04
C LEU A 413 34.61 -3.13 -27.90
N GLU A 414 33.48 -2.84 -28.57
CA GLU A 414 33.17 -1.57 -29.20
C GLU A 414 32.04 -0.91 -28.43
N VAL A 415 32.32 0.25 -27.84
CA VAL A 415 31.32 0.97 -27.01
C VAL A 415 30.39 1.75 -27.94
N MET A 416 29.11 1.36 -27.98
CA MET A 416 28.07 2.01 -28.80
C MET A 416 27.29 3.08 -28.04
N GLY A 417 27.34 3.04 -26.71
CA GLY A 417 26.61 3.98 -25.86
C GLY A 417 26.80 3.74 -24.38
N ALA A 418 26.34 4.71 -23.58
CA ALA A 418 26.29 4.65 -22.12
C ALA A 418 24.85 4.83 -21.64
N VAL A 419 24.42 3.99 -20.71
CA VAL A 419 23.15 4.17 -19.98
C VAL A 419 23.45 4.93 -18.69
N ASN A 420 22.80 6.08 -18.52
CA ASN A 420 22.91 6.80 -17.26
C ASN A 420 21.96 6.18 -16.25
N GLU A 421 22.43 5.87 -15.05
CA GLU A 421 21.66 5.25 -13.95
C GLU A 421 20.39 6.03 -13.58
N LYS A 422 20.34 7.34 -13.87
CA LYS A 422 19.20 8.22 -13.61
C LYS A 422 17.99 8.02 -14.53
N GLN A 423 18.07 7.18 -15.55
CA GLN A 423 16.94 6.87 -16.45
C GLN A 423 16.19 5.58 -16.11
N SER A 424 16.47 4.95 -14.98
CA SER A 424 15.67 3.83 -14.50
C SER A 424 14.43 4.39 -13.77
N PRO A 425 13.19 4.19 -14.27
CA PRO A 425 12.00 4.91 -13.80
C PRO A 425 11.45 4.42 -12.45
N LEU A 426 12.23 3.77 -11.60
CA LEU A 426 11.70 3.11 -10.39
C LEU A 426 12.08 3.75 -9.04
N PHE A 427 13.03 4.69 -9.00
CA PHE A 427 13.30 5.47 -7.79
C PHE A 427 13.90 6.82 -8.18
N SER A 428 13.04 7.80 -8.50
CA SER A 428 13.41 9.19 -8.27
C SER A 428 13.16 9.44 -6.78
N PRO A 429 14.18 9.73 -5.95
CA PRO A 429 13.91 10.28 -4.63
C PRO A 429 13.11 11.57 -4.84
N ALA A 430 12.04 11.72 -4.07
CA ALA A 430 11.24 12.92 -4.06
C ALA A 430 12.16 14.13 -4.03
N ASN A 431 12.01 14.97 -5.03
CA ASN A 431 12.74 16.21 -5.23
C ASN A 431 12.73 17.00 -3.93
N ASP A 432 13.87 17.07 -3.26
CA ASP A 432 14.13 18.00 -2.16
C ASP A 432 14.21 19.42 -2.75
N GLN A 433 13.05 19.94 -3.17
CA GLN A 433 12.87 21.36 -3.38
C GLN A 433 12.54 21.96 -2.01
N GLY A 434 13.62 22.28 -1.30
CA GLY A 434 13.57 23.24 -0.21
C GLY A 434 12.82 24.50 -0.65
N PRO A 435 12.22 25.25 0.29
CA PRO A 435 11.37 26.40 -0.04
C PRO A 435 12.15 27.39 -0.88
N MET A 436 11.67 27.64 -2.10
CA MET A 436 12.15 28.74 -2.93
C MET A 436 11.96 30.03 -2.16
N THR A 437 13.03 30.54 -1.59
CA THR A 437 13.14 31.88 -1.09
C THR A 437 12.90 32.82 -2.28
N GLU A 438 11.82 33.56 -2.17
CA GLU A 438 11.41 34.68 -2.99
C GLU A 438 12.46 35.80 -2.87
N VAL A 439 13.46 35.82 -3.77
CA VAL A 439 14.34 36.99 -3.92
C VAL A 439 14.54 37.24 -5.40
N SER A 440 14.12 38.46 -5.76
CA SER A 440 14.40 39.26 -6.97
C SER A 440 13.23 39.43 -7.96
N ARG A 441 12.22 40.19 -7.52
CA ARG A 441 11.63 41.22 -8.39
C ARG A 441 12.24 42.55 -8.03
N LEU A 442 13.37 42.87 -8.62
CA LEU A 442 13.89 44.24 -8.68
C LEU A 442 13.50 44.85 -10.04
N LYS A 443 12.64 45.85 -9.91
CA LYS A 443 12.53 47.10 -10.69
C LYS A 443 13.29 47.16 -12.01
N THR A 444 12.56 47.33 -13.08
CA THR A 444 12.91 48.31 -14.09
C THR A 444 11.74 49.28 -14.22
N ASP A 445 11.81 50.35 -13.43
CA ASP A 445 11.28 51.65 -13.79
C ASP A 445 11.95 52.06 -15.09
N ASN A 446 11.19 52.41 -16.10
CA ASN A 446 11.64 53.37 -17.08
C ASN A 446 10.50 54.31 -17.46
N SER A 447 10.69 55.53 -17.01
CA SER A 447 10.04 56.77 -17.36
C SER A 447 10.01 57.00 -18.88
N GLY A 448 8.94 57.56 -19.37
CA GLY A 448 8.98 58.21 -20.67
C GLY A 448 7.62 58.53 -21.27
N LYS A 449 7.12 59.71 -20.90
CA LYS A 449 6.08 60.53 -21.53
C LYS A 449 4.62 60.14 -21.37
#